data_35192b1076adc55b241997c855cee8b0
#
_entry.id   35192b1076adc55b241997c855cee8b0
#
_cell.length_a   1.000
_cell.length_b   1.000
_cell.length_c   1.000
_cell.angle_alpha   90.00
_cell.angle_beta   90.00
_cell.angle_gamma   90.00
#
_symmetry.space_group_name_H-M   'P 1'
#
loop_
_entity.id
_entity.type
_entity.pdbx_description
1 polymer ?
#
loop_
_entity_poly.entity_id
_entity_poly.type
_entity_poly.pdbx_seq_one_letter_code
_entity_poly.pdbx_strand_id
1 'polypeptide(L)'
;MMQMVIHWNVDPVFFRVFGFGLRYYSLCWVVGIVLAYLVARKRLSRLGESGERIDILLVYVVLGALIGARLGHCLFYDWKYFSHHLLEIILPVSVSSGKVVFTGYAGLASHGGAAGIVAALFLYHRKYKLPMLFLLDALAYIAPLTGAFIRLGNFFNSEIVGAPTGSAFGVVFDRIDNLPRHPAQLYEAVAYLLIFFILFLFLERRKGRRPGQLFGLSLVLIFYARFMIEFCKEVQEPFELGLREAVGLDMGQLLSIPFIIVGLYFLLRHKWAPGKRF
;
A
#
# COMPACT_ATOMS: atom_id res chain seq x y z
N MET A 1 -14.82 30.99 19.63
CA MET A 1 -13.60 30.78 18.85
C MET A 1 -14.00 30.31 17.46
N MET A 2 -13.74 31.11 16.43
CA MET A 2 -13.95 30.68 15.05
C MET A 2 -12.98 29.53 14.78
N GLN A 3 -13.48 28.33 14.65
CA GLN A 3 -12.65 27.21 14.18
C GLN A 3 -12.28 27.49 12.73
N MET A 4 -10.99 27.61 12.45
CA MET A 4 -10.49 27.78 11.11
C MET A 4 -10.51 26.39 10.46
N VAL A 5 -11.66 26.02 9.88
CA VAL A 5 -11.86 24.75 9.22
C VAL A 5 -11.23 24.84 7.83
N ILE A 6 -10.39 23.89 7.48
CA ILE A 6 -9.77 23.81 6.15
C ILE A 6 -10.78 23.17 5.20
N HIS A 7 -11.16 23.89 4.15
CA HIS A 7 -11.96 23.36 3.05
C HIS A 7 -11.08 22.76 1.97
N TRP A 8 -11.32 21.49 1.61
CA TRP A 8 -10.58 20.76 0.60
C TRP A 8 -11.47 20.46 -0.61
N ASN A 9 -11.26 21.25 -1.68
CA ASN A 9 -12.02 21.15 -2.93
C ASN A 9 -11.10 21.08 -4.16
N VAL A 10 -9.98 20.36 -4.06
CA VAL A 10 -9.04 20.19 -5.17
C VAL A 10 -9.61 19.23 -6.20
N ASP A 11 -9.61 19.62 -7.50
CA ASP A 11 -9.94 18.69 -8.58
C ASP A 11 -8.93 17.52 -8.55
N PRO A 12 -9.36 16.25 -8.48
CA PRO A 12 -8.45 15.11 -8.50
C PRO A 12 -7.70 14.94 -9.82
N VAL A 13 -8.14 15.63 -10.88
CA VAL A 13 -7.48 15.63 -12.17
C VAL A 13 -6.46 16.76 -12.24
N PHE A 14 -5.17 16.40 -12.26
CA PHE A 14 -4.07 17.36 -12.38
C PHE A 14 -4.03 18.03 -13.75
N PHE A 15 -4.18 17.23 -14.81
CA PHE A 15 -4.07 17.72 -16.19
C PHE A 15 -4.89 16.85 -17.13
N ARG A 16 -5.47 17.45 -18.19
CA ARG A 16 -6.24 16.73 -19.22
C ARG A 16 -5.56 16.84 -20.57
N VAL A 17 -5.29 15.69 -21.21
CA VAL A 17 -4.70 15.58 -22.55
C VAL A 17 -5.60 14.70 -23.41
N PHE A 18 -6.05 15.20 -24.56
CA PHE A 18 -6.89 14.46 -25.51
C PHE A 18 -8.06 13.70 -24.85
N GLY A 19 -8.72 14.31 -23.84
CA GLY A 19 -9.83 13.68 -23.10
C GLY A 19 -9.41 12.75 -21.96
N PHE A 20 -8.14 12.42 -21.82
CA PHE A 20 -7.63 11.64 -20.68
C PHE A 20 -7.22 12.55 -19.53
N GLY A 21 -7.78 12.31 -18.35
CA GLY A 21 -7.44 13.04 -17.13
C GLY A 21 -6.31 12.35 -16.35
N LEU A 22 -5.13 12.99 -16.28
CA LEU A 22 -4.05 12.57 -15.41
C LEU A 22 -4.39 12.98 -13.98
N ARG A 23 -4.57 12.00 -13.09
CA ARG A 23 -4.97 12.24 -11.69
C ARG A 23 -3.75 12.40 -10.78
N TYR A 24 -3.86 13.26 -9.76
CA TYR A 24 -2.87 13.36 -8.68
C TYR A 24 -2.58 12.00 -8.02
N TYR A 25 -3.60 11.14 -7.88
CA TYR A 25 -3.44 9.79 -7.35
C TYR A 25 -2.42 8.97 -8.14
N SER A 26 -2.53 8.98 -9.47
CA SER A 26 -1.57 8.27 -10.34
C SER A 26 -0.17 8.85 -10.27
N LEU A 27 -0.06 10.20 -10.18
CA LEU A 27 1.23 10.86 -9.99
C LEU A 27 1.89 10.47 -8.65
N CYS A 28 1.13 10.47 -7.56
CA CYS A 28 1.61 10.02 -6.25
C CYS A 28 2.12 8.58 -6.31
N TRP A 29 1.40 7.67 -6.99
CA TRP A 29 1.84 6.29 -7.19
C TRP A 29 3.19 6.23 -7.91
N VAL A 30 3.32 6.93 -9.04
CA VAL A 30 4.56 6.96 -9.83
C VAL A 30 5.71 7.54 -9.01
N VAL A 31 5.51 8.67 -8.35
CA VAL A 31 6.53 9.29 -7.49
C VAL A 31 6.95 8.35 -6.37
N GLY A 32 5.99 7.72 -5.69
CA GLY A 32 6.25 6.76 -4.61
C GLY A 32 7.08 5.57 -5.09
N ILE A 33 6.74 4.98 -6.24
CA ILE A 33 7.49 3.85 -6.83
C ILE A 33 8.89 4.28 -7.26
N VAL A 34 9.04 5.44 -7.92
CA VAL A 34 10.35 5.94 -8.37
C VAL A 34 11.27 6.21 -7.19
N LEU A 35 10.79 6.88 -6.15
CA LEU A 35 11.58 7.14 -4.94
C LEU A 35 11.96 5.84 -4.24
N ALA A 36 11.02 4.90 -4.08
CA ALA A 36 11.27 3.58 -3.52
C ALA A 36 12.34 2.82 -4.32
N TYR A 37 12.25 2.85 -5.65
CA TYR A 37 13.25 2.26 -6.53
C TYR A 37 14.64 2.89 -6.37
N LEU A 38 14.75 4.22 -6.35
CA LEU A 38 16.03 4.91 -6.20
C LEU A 38 16.70 4.57 -4.85
N VAL A 39 15.91 4.52 -3.78
CA VAL A 39 16.38 4.12 -2.45
C VAL A 39 16.81 2.65 -2.45
N ALA A 40 16.00 1.75 -3.01
CA ALA A 40 16.30 0.32 -3.11
C ALA A 40 17.56 0.09 -3.97
N ARG A 41 17.66 0.75 -5.12
CA ARG A 41 18.81 0.63 -6.02
C ARG A 41 20.11 1.01 -5.33
N LYS A 42 20.13 2.19 -4.69
CA LYS A 42 21.29 2.65 -3.93
C LYS A 42 21.69 1.66 -2.83
N ARG A 43 20.72 1.07 -2.15
CA ARG A 43 21.00 0.17 -1.03
C ARG A 43 21.43 -1.22 -1.50
N LEU A 44 20.72 -1.83 -2.43
CA LEU A 44 21.02 -3.17 -2.92
C LEU A 44 22.37 -3.19 -3.67
N SER A 45 22.70 -2.13 -4.42
CA SER A 45 24.05 -2.01 -5.03
C SER A 45 25.17 -1.97 -4.00
N ARG A 46 24.97 -1.31 -2.84
CA ARG A 46 25.93 -1.35 -1.73
C ARG A 46 26.09 -2.72 -1.09
N LEU A 47 25.08 -3.59 -1.23
CA LEU A 47 25.10 -4.98 -0.78
C LEU A 47 25.66 -5.94 -1.83
N GLY A 48 26.14 -5.42 -2.98
CA GLY A 48 26.78 -6.20 -4.04
C GLY A 48 25.83 -6.71 -5.14
N GLU A 49 24.55 -6.29 -5.13
CA GLU A 49 23.64 -6.66 -6.20
C GLU A 49 23.88 -5.79 -7.44
N SER A 50 23.82 -6.39 -8.64
CA SER A 50 23.98 -5.68 -9.90
C SER A 50 22.75 -4.81 -10.20
N GLY A 51 22.97 -3.65 -10.85
CA GLY A 51 21.88 -2.76 -11.26
C GLY A 51 20.82 -3.47 -12.09
N GLU A 52 21.23 -4.31 -13.04
CA GLU A 52 20.32 -5.10 -13.88
C GLU A 52 19.38 -5.99 -13.05
N ARG A 53 19.91 -6.70 -12.04
CA ARG A 53 19.08 -7.55 -11.16
C ARG A 53 18.07 -6.72 -10.36
N ILE A 54 18.47 -5.51 -9.92
CA ILE A 54 17.58 -4.63 -9.18
C ILE A 54 16.47 -4.10 -10.10
N ASP A 55 16.81 -3.75 -11.33
CA ASP A 55 15.83 -3.29 -12.34
C ASP A 55 14.81 -4.39 -12.66
N ILE A 56 15.29 -5.63 -12.83
CA ILE A 56 14.42 -6.80 -13.03
C ILE A 56 13.54 -7.05 -11.78
N LEU A 57 14.07 -6.90 -10.57
CA LEU A 57 13.29 -7.03 -9.33
C LEU A 57 12.13 -6.02 -9.29
N LEU A 58 12.38 -4.77 -9.69
CA LEU A 58 11.33 -3.76 -9.80
C LEU A 58 10.22 -4.22 -10.74
N VAL A 59 10.58 -4.74 -11.93
CA VAL A 59 9.61 -5.24 -12.91
C VAL A 59 8.77 -6.37 -12.31
N TYR A 60 9.41 -7.33 -11.63
CA TYR A 60 8.70 -8.42 -10.95
C TYR A 60 7.70 -7.91 -9.93
N VAL A 61 8.12 -6.97 -9.07
CA VAL A 61 7.27 -6.42 -8.00
C VAL A 61 6.10 -5.62 -8.58
N VAL A 62 6.36 -4.76 -9.57
CA VAL A 62 5.31 -3.92 -10.18
C VAL A 62 4.31 -4.79 -10.94
N LEU A 63 4.77 -5.71 -11.77
CA LEU A 63 3.88 -6.62 -12.52
C LEU A 63 3.13 -7.55 -11.56
N GLY A 64 3.80 -8.07 -10.54
CA GLY A 64 3.16 -8.89 -9.51
C GLY A 64 2.06 -8.14 -8.78
N ALA A 65 2.32 -6.89 -8.41
CA ALA A 65 1.33 -6.03 -7.76
C ALA A 65 0.11 -5.77 -8.66
N LEU A 66 0.35 -5.39 -9.92
CA LEU A 66 -0.73 -5.07 -10.87
C LEU A 66 -1.58 -6.30 -11.23
N ILE A 67 -0.92 -7.39 -11.60
CA ILE A 67 -1.59 -8.64 -11.96
C ILE A 67 -2.35 -9.19 -10.76
N GLY A 68 -1.71 -9.22 -9.60
CA GLY A 68 -2.33 -9.71 -8.37
C GLY A 68 -3.51 -8.85 -7.93
N ALA A 69 -3.39 -7.52 -8.00
CA ALA A 69 -4.48 -6.61 -7.64
C ALA A 69 -5.68 -6.78 -8.59
N ARG A 70 -5.43 -6.93 -9.90
CA ARG A 70 -6.47 -7.16 -10.90
C ARG A 70 -7.16 -8.51 -10.70
N LEU A 71 -6.39 -9.59 -10.61
CA LEU A 71 -6.92 -10.92 -10.37
C LEU A 71 -7.68 -10.99 -9.04
N GLY A 72 -7.14 -10.38 -7.99
CA GLY A 72 -7.81 -10.30 -6.69
C GLY A 72 -9.17 -9.64 -6.78
N HIS A 73 -9.28 -8.52 -7.50
CA HIS A 73 -10.56 -7.87 -7.72
C HIS A 73 -11.52 -8.74 -8.53
N CYS A 74 -11.10 -9.22 -9.69
CA CYS A 74 -11.95 -10.00 -10.58
C CYS A 74 -12.44 -11.31 -9.96
N LEU A 75 -11.60 -11.99 -9.16
CA LEU A 75 -11.93 -13.30 -8.60
C LEU A 75 -12.74 -13.22 -7.30
N PHE A 76 -12.48 -12.20 -6.45
CA PHE A 76 -13.06 -12.15 -5.10
C PHE A 76 -14.17 -11.10 -4.95
N TYR A 77 -14.14 -10.00 -5.74
CA TYR A 77 -15.09 -8.91 -5.57
C TYR A 77 -16.16 -8.88 -6.66
N ASP A 78 -15.84 -9.28 -7.89
CA ASP A 78 -16.78 -9.17 -9.00
C ASP A 78 -16.76 -10.39 -9.95
N TRP A 79 -16.58 -11.58 -9.37
CA TRP A 79 -16.53 -12.84 -10.14
C TRP A 79 -17.77 -13.06 -11.00
N LYS A 80 -18.95 -12.66 -10.51
CA LYS A 80 -20.22 -12.81 -11.25
C LYS A 80 -20.17 -12.10 -12.61
N TYR A 81 -19.55 -10.94 -12.69
CA TYR A 81 -19.35 -10.20 -13.93
C TYR A 81 -18.22 -10.82 -14.76
N PHE A 82 -17.05 -10.99 -14.17
CA PHE A 82 -15.83 -11.39 -14.90
C PHE A 82 -15.86 -12.84 -15.37
N SER A 83 -16.66 -13.72 -14.77
CA SER A 83 -16.87 -15.10 -15.27
C SER A 83 -17.49 -15.13 -16.68
N HIS A 84 -18.23 -14.10 -17.07
CA HIS A 84 -18.82 -13.96 -18.40
C HIS A 84 -18.01 -13.01 -19.32
N HIS A 85 -17.01 -12.31 -18.78
CA HIS A 85 -16.19 -11.31 -19.49
C HIS A 85 -14.69 -11.56 -19.29
N LEU A 86 -14.22 -12.79 -19.56
CA LEU A 86 -12.84 -13.23 -19.27
C LEU A 86 -11.77 -12.36 -19.93
N LEU A 87 -12.03 -11.84 -21.12
CA LEU A 87 -11.09 -10.95 -21.83
C LEU A 87 -10.87 -9.63 -21.08
N GLU A 88 -11.88 -9.12 -20.38
CA GLU A 88 -11.81 -7.88 -19.61
C GLU A 88 -10.98 -8.02 -18.32
N ILE A 89 -10.68 -9.25 -17.90
CA ILE A 89 -9.72 -9.49 -16.80
C ILE A 89 -8.32 -9.01 -17.21
N ILE A 90 -7.93 -9.30 -18.46
CA ILE A 90 -6.59 -9.04 -18.98
C ILE A 90 -6.51 -7.70 -19.72
N LEU A 91 -7.57 -7.37 -20.47
CA LEU A 91 -7.58 -6.16 -21.29
C LEU A 91 -8.24 -5.00 -20.54
N PRO A 92 -7.71 -3.77 -20.65
CA PRO A 92 -8.27 -2.57 -20.01
C PRO A 92 -9.46 -2.00 -20.81
N VAL A 93 -10.34 -2.87 -21.29
CA VAL A 93 -11.48 -2.51 -22.12
C VAL A 93 -12.76 -3.14 -21.57
N SER A 94 -13.89 -2.52 -21.81
CA SER A 94 -15.21 -3.14 -21.62
C SER A 94 -15.89 -3.30 -22.96
N VAL A 95 -16.49 -4.48 -23.16
CA VAL A 95 -17.26 -4.80 -24.36
C VAL A 95 -18.75 -4.73 -24.00
N SER A 96 -19.33 -3.55 -24.16
CA SER A 96 -20.76 -3.32 -23.90
C SER A 96 -21.47 -3.00 -25.21
N SER A 97 -22.58 -3.73 -25.49
CA SER A 97 -23.44 -3.50 -26.65
C SER A 97 -22.70 -3.51 -28.01
N GLY A 98 -21.67 -4.38 -28.16
CA GLY A 98 -20.89 -4.50 -29.39
C GLY A 98 -19.85 -3.36 -29.60
N LYS A 99 -19.70 -2.44 -28.66
CA LYS A 99 -18.68 -1.40 -28.69
C LYS A 99 -17.58 -1.69 -27.69
N VAL A 100 -16.32 -1.61 -28.14
CA VAL A 100 -15.13 -1.72 -27.26
C VAL A 100 -14.83 -0.33 -26.74
N VAL A 101 -14.94 -0.14 -25.43
CA VAL A 101 -14.64 1.11 -24.74
C VAL A 101 -13.40 0.91 -23.86
N PHE A 102 -12.41 1.77 -23.98
CA PHE A 102 -11.25 1.76 -23.10
C PHE A 102 -11.65 2.28 -21.70
N THR A 103 -11.63 1.40 -20.72
CA THR A 103 -12.03 1.72 -19.33
C THR A 103 -10.84 1.88 -18.38
N GLY A 104 -9.63 1.53 -18.85
CA GLY A 104 -8.48 1.35 -17.98
C GLY A 104 -8.67 0.12 -17.07
N TYR A 105 -7.76 -0.08 -16.12
CA TYR A 105 -7.90 -1.11 -15.09
C TYR A 105 -8.67 -0.53 -13.89
N ALA A 106 -9.99 -0.40 -14.02
CA ALA A 106 -10.86 -0.13 -12.89
C ALA A 106 -11.03 -1.40 -12.05
N GLY A 107 -11.05 -1.25 -10.73
CA GLY A 107 -11.14 -2.37 -9.79
C GLY A 107 -9.79 -3.09 -9.59
N LEU A 108 -9.11 -2.68 -8.52
CA LEU A 108 -7.84 -3.24 -8.06
C LEU A 108 -7.95 -3.56 -6.56
N ALA A 109 -7.73 -4.82 -6.18
CA ALA A 109 -7.79 -5.24 -4.79
C ALA A 109 -6.40 -5.22 -4.15
N SER A 110 -6.22 -4.48 -3.07
CA SER A 110 -4.93 -4.36 -2.37
C SER A 110 -4.40 -5.69 -1.83
N HIS A 111 -5.28 -6.56 -1.33
CA HIS A 111 -4.91 -7.90 -0.88
C HIS A 111 -4.38 -8.78 -2.03
N GLY A 112 -5.03 -8.70 -3.19
CA GLY A 112 -4.54 -9.35 -4.41
C GLY A 112 -3.17 -8.83 -4.83
N GLY A 113 -2.96 -7.51 -4.75
CA GLY A 113 -1.67 -6.89 -5.02
C GLY A 113 -0.56 -7.38 -4.09
N ALA A 114 -0.84 -7.47 -2.79
CA ALA A 114 0.10 -8.02 -1.81
C ALA A 114 0.45 -9.49 -2.10
N ALA A 115 -0.54 -10.32 -2.38
CA ALA A 115 -0.34 -11.73 -2.76
C ALA A 115 0.49 -11.84 -4.06
N GLY A 116 0.21 -11.00 -5.05
CA GLY A 116 0.96 -10.92 -6.29
C GLY A 116 2.43 -10.53 -6.11
N ILE A 117 2.72 -9.57 -5.21
CA ILE A 117 4.10 -9.23 -4.84
C ILE A 117 4.80 -10.43 -4.22
N VAL A 118 4.17 -11.13 -3.28
CA VAL A 118 4.77 -12.34 -2.65
C VAL A 118 5.06 -13.41 -3.69
N ALA A 119 4.13 -13.66 -4.61
CA ALA A 119 4.33 -14.60 -5.71
C ALA A 119 5.49 -14.18 -6.64
N ALA A 120 5.56 -12.88 -6.98
CA ALA A 120 6.65 -12.33 -7.80
C ALA A 120 8.01 -12.47 -7.11
N LEU A 121 8.10 -12.20 -5.81
CA LEU A 121 9.32 -12.41 -5.03
C LEU A 121 9.72 -13.89 -4.98
N PHE A 122 8.75 -14.78 -4.87
CA PHE A 122 9.01 -16.22 -4.90
C PHE A 122 9.57 -16.65 -6.25
N LEU A 123 8.99 -16.19 -7.36
CA LEU A 123 9.51 -16.46 -8.71
C LEU A 123 10.91 -15.88 -8.91
N TYR A 124 11.13 -14.65 -8.43
CA TYR A 124 12.44 -14.01 -8.48
C TYR A 124 13.47 -14.77 -7.65
N HIS A 125 13.13 -15.18 -6.43
CA HIS A 125 13.94 -16.04 -5.57
C HIS A 125 14.36 -17.33 -6.28
N ARG A 126 13.40 -18.02 -6.93
CA ARG A 126 13.65 -19.27 -7.68
C ARG A 126 14.64 -19.06 -8.82
N LYS A 127 14.49 -17.97 -9.57
CA LYS A 127 15.31 -17.67 -10.74
C LYS A 127 16.72 -17.19 -10.37
N TYR A 128 16.85 -16.25 -9.45
CA TYR A 128 18.11 -15.60 -9.12
C TYR A 128 18.79 -16.15 -7.87
N LYS A 129 18.17 -17.11 -7.18
CA LYS A 129 18.70 -17.80 -5.98
C LYS A 129 19.02 -16.87 -4.81
N LEU A 130 18.46 -15.66 -4.79
CA LEU A 130 18.55 -14.76 -3.63
C LEU A 130 17.65 -15.25 -2.49
N PRO A 131 18.09 -15.22 -1.23
CA PRO A 131 17.26 -15.66 -0.09
C PRO A 131 15.96 -14.87 0.00
N MET A 132 14.82 -15.53 0.21
CA MET A 132 13.51 -14.89 0.31
C MET A 132 13.49 -13.80 1.41
N LEU A 133 14.09 -14.07 2.56
CA LEU A 133 14.13 -13.09 3.65
C LEU A 133 14.96 -11.85 3.31
N PHE A 134 15.99 -11.98 2.48
CA PHE A 134 16.71 -10.83 1.95
C PHE A 134 15.81 -9.96 1.07
N LEU A 135 15.02 -10.57 0.19
CA LEU A 135 14.08 -9.86 -0.68
C LEU A 135 12.97 -9.19 0.15
N LEU A 136 12.44 -9.87 1.16
CA LEU A 136 11.45 -9.30 2.08
C LEU A 136 12.03 -8.12 2.87
N ASP A 137 13.26 -8.24 3.39
CA ASP A 137 13.95 -7.14 4.06
C ASP A 137 14.23 -5.96 3.11
N ALA A 138 14.54 -6.25 1.83
CA ALA A 138 14.76 -5.21 0.84
C ALA A 138 13.48 -4.40 0.54
N LEU A 139 12.32 -5.04 0.52
CA LEU A 139 11.04 -4.35 0.32
C LEU A 139 10.51 -3.68 1.59
N ALA A 140 10.81 -4.23 2.75
CA ALA A 140 10.25 -3.82 4.02
C ALA A 140 10.46 -2.34 4.35
N TYR A 141 11.60 -1.75 3.98
CA TYR A 141 11.89 -0.35 4.29
C TYR A 141 11.40 0.62 3.20
N ILE A 142 11.14 0.14 1.98
CA ILE A 142 10.61 0.99 0.90
C ILE A 142 9.08 0.94 0.80
N ALA A 143 8.45 -0.11 1.30
CA ALA A 143 7.00 -0.25 1.29
C ALA A 143 6.28 0.91 2.01
N PRO A 144 6.68 1.33 3.22
CA PRO A 144 6.04 2.48 3.86
C PRO A 144 6.27 3.79 3.09
N LEU A 145 7.41 3.97 2.40
CA LEU A 145 7.61 5.13 1.54
C LEU A 145 6.58 5.19 0.42
N THR A 146 6.42 4.09 -0.32
CA THR A 146 5.39 3.98 -1.37
C THR A 146 4.00 4.16 -0.79
N GLY A 147 3.71 3.53 0.36
CA GLY A 147 2.45 3.66 1.08
C GLY A 147 2.10 5.09 1.44
N ALA A 148 3.06 5.90 1.89
CA ALA A 148 2.86 7.30 2.20
C ALA A 148 2.38 8.11 0.98
N PHE A 149 3.00 7.90 -0.19
CA PHE A 149 2.56 8.56 -1.42
C PHE A 149 1.19 8.08 -1.89
N ILE A 150 0.86 6.80 -1.72
CA ILE A 150 -0.49 6.28 -1.99
C ILE A 150 -1.51 7.01 -1.12
N ARG A 151 -1.23 7.19 0.18
CA ARG A 151 -2.13 7.91 1.09
C ARG A 151 -2.28 9.39 0.74
N LEU A 152 -1.22 10.05 0.30
CA LEU A 152 -1.32 11.39 -0.28
C LEU A 152 -2.23 11.40 -1.53
N GLY A 153 -2.12 10.40 -2.39
CA GLY A 153 -3.01 10.25 -3.54
C GLY A 153 -4.48 10.08 -3.13
N ASN A 154 -4.77 9.26 -2.11
CA ASN A 154 -6.13 9.13 -1.56
C ASN A 154 -6.66 10.47 -1.02
N PHE A 155 -5.82 11.28 -0.40
CA PHE A 155 -6.20 12.60 0.07
C PHE A 155 -6.61 13.52 -1.08
N PHE A 156 -5.85 13.56 -2.19
CA PHE A 156 -6.22 14.31 -3.39
C PHE A 156 -7.54 13.83 -4.01
N ASN A 157 -7.82 12.54 -3.96
CA ASN A 157 -9.07 11.98 -4.44
C ASN A 157 -10.25 12.16 -3.46
N SER A 158 -10.01 12.62 -2.23
CA SER A 158 -11.00 12.64 -1.15
C SER A 158 -11.57 11.24 -0.84
N GLU A 159 -10.71 10.22 -0.86
CA GLU A 159 -11.06 8.82 -0.58
C GLU A 159 -10.57 8.41 0.80
N ILE A 160 -11.26 7.44 1.42
CA ILE A 160 -10.85 6.84 2.71
C ILE A 160 -10.69 7.92 3.79
N VAL A 161 -11.65 8.82 3.88
CA VAL A 161 -11.68 9.89 4.87
C VAL A 161 -11.93 9.34 6.28
N GLY A 162 -11.61 10.15 7.27
CA GLY A 162 -11.91 9.83 8.65
C GLY A 162 -13.34 10.17 9.06
N ALA A 163 -13.69 9.74 10.25
CA ALA A 163 -14.95 10.08 10.90
C ALA A 163 -15.08 11.60 11.12
N PRO A 164 -16.30 12.13 11.22
CA PRO A 164 -16.54 13.51 11.61
C PRO A 164 -15.87 13.84 12.95
N THR A 165 -15.29 15.04 13.07
CA THR A 165 -14.57 15.47 14.26
C THR A 165 -14.87 16.90 14.64
N GLY A 166 -14.88 17.17 15.95
CA GLY A 166 -14.88 18.54 16.50
C GLY A 166 -13.49 19.14 16.67
N SER A 167 -12.43 18.47 16.18
CA SER A 167 -11.05 18.95 16.29
C SER A 167 -10.78 20.17 15.41
N ALA A 168 -9.92 21.08 15.90
CA ALA A 168 -9.43 22.22 15.12
C ALA A 168 -8.63 21.81 13.87
N PHE A 169 -8.18 20.55 13.79
CA PHE A 169 -7.48 19.97 12.64
C PHE A 169 -8.41 19.22 11.68
N GLY A 170 -9.73 19.38 11.83
CA GLY A 170 -10.71 18.81 10.90
C GLY A 170 -10.60 19.43 9.51
N VAL A 171 -10.81 18.61 8.48
CA VAL A 171 -10.86 19.01 7.08
C VAL A 171 -12.26 18.74 6.55
N VAL A 172 -12.89 19.74 5.93
CA VAL A 172 -14.14 19.57 5.18
C VAL A 172 -13.77 19.16 3.77
N PHE A 173 -14.16 17.94 3.39
CA PHE A 173 -14.00 17.46 2.02
C PHE A 173 -15.25 17.82 1.24
N ASP A 174 -15.25 19.00 0.61
CA ASP A 174 -16.42 19.58 -0.08
C ASP A 174 -17.06 18.66 -1.13
N ARG A 175 -16.32 17.65 -1.58
CA ARG A 175 -16.79 16.63 -2.53
C ARG A 175 -17.53 15.45 -1.88
N ILE A 176 -17.52 15.38 -0.54
CA ILE A 176 -18.18 14.34 0.23
C ILE A 176 -19.36 14.92 0.99
N ASP A 177 -19.09 15.87 1.87
CA ASP A 177 -20.10 16.56 2.68
C ASP A 177 -19.53 17.86 3.29
N ASN A 178 -20.33 18.52 4.14
CA ASN A 178 -19.95 19.76 4.81
C ASN A 178 -19.46 19.54 6.26
N LEU A 179 -19.10 18.30 6.64
CA LEU A 179 -18.67 17.99 8.00
C LEU A 179 -17.14 18.04 8.11
N PRO A 180 -16.59 18.66 9.16
CA PRO A 180 -15.18 18.54 9.49
C PRO A 180 -14.85 17.08 9.82
N ARG A 181 -13.90 16.49 9.11
CA ARG A 181 -13.50 15.08 9.24
C ARG A 181 -12.03 14.95 9.60
N HIS A 182 -11.67 13.86 10.25
CA HIS A 182 -10.27 13.51 10.40
C HIS A 182 -9.63 13.26 9.03
N PRO A 183 -8.52 13.95 8.66
CA PRO A 183 -7.78 13.64 7.44
C PRO A 183 -6.94 12.37 7.65
N ALA A 184 -7.61 11.22 7.80
CA ALA A 184 -7.00 9.93 8.13
C ALA A 184 -5.90 9.54 7.13
N GLN A 185 -6.05 9.92 5.86
CA GLN A 185 -5.04 9.71 4.82
C GLN A 185 -3.72 10.41 5.15
N LEU A 186 -3.78 11.65 5.67
CA LEU A 186 -2.58 12.40 6.07
C LEU A 186 -1.95 11.80 7.32
N TYR A 187 -2.75 11.32 8.27
CA TYR A 187 -2.22 10.61 9.44
C TYR A 187 -1.45 9.37 9.03
N GLU A 188 -2.00 8.56 8.11
CA GLU A 188 -1.32 7.39 7.57
C GLU A 188 -0.07 7.77 6.76
N ALA A 189 -0.13 8.82 5.92
CA ALA A 189 1.00 9.28 5.14
C ALA A 189 2.17 9.70 6.04
N VAL A 190 1.92 10.50 7.08
CA VAL A 190 2.93 10.92 8.05
C VAL A 190 3.48 9.73 8.82
N ALA A 191 2.61 8.85 9.33
CA ALA A 191 3.02 7.65 10.04
C ALA A 191 3.93 6.77 9.17
N TYR A 192 3.59 6.55 7.91
CA TYR A 192 4.38 5.74 6.98
C TYR A 192 5.73 6.40 6.62
N LEU A 193 5.79 7.73 6.48
CA LEU A 193 7.06 8.42 6.32
C LEU A 193 7.95 8.29 7.56
N LEU A 194 7.38 8.44 8.75
CA LEU A 194 8.12 8.23 10.00
C LEU A 194 8.64 6.79 10.10
N ILE A 195 7.81 5.80 9.77
CA ILE A 195 8.20 4.39 9.73
C ILE A 195 9.34 4.18 8.73
N PHE A 196 9.27 4.76 7.53
CA PHE A 196 10.36 4.70 6.56
C PHE A 196 11.67 5.22 7.16
N PHE A 197 11.67 6.38 7.81
CA PHE A 197 12.87 6.93 8.43
C PHE A 197 13.38 6.07 9.59
N ILE A 198 12.49 5.53 10.43
CA ILE A 198 12.88 4.62 11.51
C ILE A 198 13.57 3.37 10.93
N LEU A 199 12.98 2.75 9.91
CA LEU A 199 13.53 1.56 9.27
C LEU A 199 14.85 1.87 8.55
N PHE A 200 14.95 3.04 7.90
CA PHE A 200 16.17 3.49 7.24
C PHE A 200 17.30 3.70 8.25
N LEU A 201 17.04 4.37 9.38
CA LEU A 201 18.01 4.58 10.45
C LEU A 201 18.41 3.26 11.12
N PHE A 202 17.46 2.36 11.35
CA PHE A 202 17.74 1.02 11.89
C PHE A 202 18.62 0.23 10.92
N LEU A 203 18.37 0.35 9.61
CA LEU A 203 19.16 -0.29 8.57
C LEU A 203 20.61 0.22 8.56
N GLU A 204 20.81 1.53 8.64
CA GLU A 204 22.15 2.14 8.56
C GLU A 204 22.99 1.91 9.84
N ARG A 205 22.39 1.92 11.01
CA ARG A 205 23.08 1.90 12.29
C ARG A 205 23.38 0.51 12.82
N ARG A 206 22.61 -0.51 12.46
CA ARG A 206 22.73 -1.83 13.06
C ARG A 206 23.52 -2.80 12.17
N LYS A 207 24.80 -3.05 12.53
CA LYS A 207 25.61 -4.10 11.92
C LYS A 207 25.18 -5.48 12.43
N GLY A 208 25.21 -6.51 11.58
CA GLY A 208 24.94 -7.90 11.97
C GLY A 208 23.46 -8.22 12.22
N ARG A 209 22.56 -7.57 11.48
CA ARG A 209 21.13 -7.88 11.51
C ARG A 209 20.85 -9.30 11.02
N ARG A 210 19.79 -9.88 11.58
CA ARG A 210 19.29 -11.19 11.13
C ARG A 210 18.38 -11.02 9.93
N PRO A 211 18.44 -11.91 8.94
CA PRO A 211 17.49 -11.93 7.83
C PRO A 211 16.04 -12.01 8.31
N GLY A 212 15.16 -11.18 7.75
CA GLY A 212 13.76 -11.07 8.12
C GLY A 212 13.47 -10.14 9.31
N GLN A 213 14.50 -9.60 9.99
CA GLN A 213 14.31 -8.74 11.15
C GLN A 213 13.74 -7.36 10.74
N LEU A 214 14.18 -6.83 9.60
CA LEU A 214 13.69 -5.57 9.08
C LEU A 214 12.25 -5.73 8.57
N PHE A 215 11.96 -6.85 7.90
CA PHE A 215 10.61 -7.22 7.49
C PHE A 215 9.67 -7.31 8.69
N GLY A 216 10.09 -8.02 9.75
CA GLY A 216 9.30 -8.12 10.98
C GLY A 216 9.02 -6.76 11.62
N LEU A 217 10.04 -5.89 11.74
CA LEU A 217 9.88 -4.54 12.29
C LEU A 217 8.93 -3.70 11.43
N SER A 218 9.06 -3.78 10.11
CA SER A 218 8.17 -3.07 9.18
C SER A 218 6.71 -3.48 9.36
N LEU A 219 6.43 -4.78 9.44
CA LEU A 219 5.09 -5.29 9.67
C LEU A 219 4.52 -4.77 11.00
N VAL A 220 5.28 -4.88 12.09
CA VAL A 220 4.82 -4.39 13.40
C VAL A 220 4.48 -2.91 13.34
N LEU A 221 5.38 -2.07 12.81
CA LEU A 221 5.17 -0.62 12.81
C LEU A 221 4.02 -0.19 11.90
N ILE A 222 3.94 -0.74 10.68
CA ILE A 222 2.88 -0.39 9.71
C ILE A 222 1.52 -0.80 10.25
N PHE A 223 1.37 -2.05 10.69
CA PHE A 223 0.07 -2.56 11.11
C PHE A 223 -0.34 -2.04 12.49
N TYR A 224 0.62 -1.69 13.37
CA TYR A 224 0.32 -0.96 14.61
C TYR A 224 -0.19 0.46 14.31
N ALA A 225 0.49 1.21 13.44
CA ALA A 225 0.02 2.53 13.02
C ALA A 225 -1.38 2.44 12.37
N ARG A 226 -1.60 1.45 11.50
CA ARG A 226 -2.90 1.20 10.89
C ARG A 226 -3.96 0.92 11.95
N PHE A 227 -3.67 0.04 12.90
CA PHE A 227 -4.58 -0.30 14.00
C PHE A 227 -5.00 0.95 14.80
N MET A 228 -4.04 1.84 15.10
CA MET A 228 -4.31 3.07 15.86
C MET A 228 -5.10 4.10 15.03
N ILE A 229 -4.77 4.27 13.76
CA ILE A 229 -5.44 5.28 12.92
C ILE A 229 -6.87 4.83 12.57
N GLU A 230 -7.16 3.53 12.57
CA GLU A 230 -8.50 3.01 12.29
C GLU A 230 -9.56 3.58 13.24
N PHE A 231 -9.22 3.92 14.50
CA PHE A 231 -10.13 4.60 15.44
C PHE A 231 -10.62 5.98 14.94
N CYS A 232 -9.86 6.61 14.04
CA CYS A 232 -10.21 7.91 13.45
C CYS A 232 -10.88 7.78 12.08
N LYS A 233 -11.06 6.56 11.56
CA LYS A 233 -11.68 6.34 10.24
C LYS A 233 -13.18 6.17 10.33
N GLU A 234 -13.84 6.53 9.25
CA GLU A 234 -15.24 6.19 9.04
C GLU A 234 -15.37 4.73 8.59
N VAL A 235 -16.39 4.06 9.09
CA VAL A 235 -16.75 2.71 8.67
C VAL A 235 -17.10 2.74 7.17
N GLN A 236 -16.44 1.91 6.37
CA GLN A 236 -16.58 1.95 4.91
C GLN A 236 -17.68 1.03 4.39
N GLU A 237 -17.93 -0.07 5.09
CA GLU A 237 -18.88 -1.10 4.65
C GLU A 237 -19.93 -1.37 5.73
N PRO A 238 -21.22 -1.50 5.39
CA PRO A 238 -22.30 -1.67 6.35
C PRO A 238 -22.12 -2.86 7.30
N PHE A 239 -21.49 -3.96 6.85
CA PHE A 239 -21.26 -5.14 7.68
C PHE A 239 -20.25 -4.89 8.82
N GLU A 240 -19.38 -3.87 8.69
CA GLU A 240 -18.39 -3.52 9.72
C GLU A 240 -19.07 -2.96 10.98
N LEU A 241 -20.25 -2.34 10.85
CA LEU A 241 -21.03 -1.88 11.99
C LEU A 241 -21.41 -3.03 12.92
N GLY A 242 -21.96 -4.12 12.36
CA GLY A 242 -22.28 -5.32 13.13
C GLY A 242 -21.05 -6.00 13.72
N LEU A 243 -19.91 -5.96 13.03
CA LEU A 243 -18.66 -6.50 13.54
C LEU A 243 -18.14 -5.67 14.72
N ARG A 244 -18.19 -4.35 14.62
CA ARG A 244 -17.80 -3.41 15.68
C ARG A 244 -18.68 -3.55 16.92
N GLU A 245 -19.98 -3.78 16.75
CA GLU A 245 -20.91 -4.07 17.85
C GLU A 245 -20.61 -5.40 18.54
N ALA A 246 -20.24 -6.45 17.76
CA ALA A 246 -19.99 -7.79 18.26
C ALA A 246 -18.63 -7.94 18.95
N VAL A 247 -17.56 -7.33 18.40
CA VAL A 247 -16.16 -7.56 18.82
C VAL A 247 -15.48 -6.29 19.33
N GLY A 248 -16.07 -5.12 19.15
CA GLY A 248 -15.49 -3.83 19.55
C GLY A 248 -14.34 -3.33 18.65
N LEU A 249 -14.09 -4.00 17.55
CA LEU A 249 -12.99 -3.70 16.62
C LEU A 249 -13.50 -3.66 15.18
N ASP A 250 -12.93 -2.77 14.38
CA ASP A 250 -13.19 -2.68 12.95
C ASP A 250 -12.41 -3.75 12.15
N MET A 251 -12.83 -4.02 10.92
CA MET A 251 -12.16 -4.98 10.04
C MET A 251 -10.68 -4.65 9.83
N GLY A 252 -10.34 -3.37 9.67
CA GLY A 252 -8.95 -2.93 9.53
C GLY A 252 -8.08 -3.23 10.74
N GLN A 253 -8.65 -3.15 11.96
CA GLN A 253 -7.98 -3.51 13.21
C GLN A 253 -7.80 -5.02 13.32
N LEU A 254 -8.85 -5.80 13.07
CA LEU A 254 -8.80 -7.27 13.11
C LEU A 254 -7.78 -7.83 12.11
N LEU A 255 -7.77 -7.29 10.90
CA LEU A 255 -6.80 -7.68 9.87
C LEU A 255 -5.35 -7.26 10.21
N SER A 256 -5.17 -6.24 11.05
CA SER A 256 -3.83 -5.80 11.46
C SER A 256 -3.18 -6.75 12.48
N ILE A 257 -3.95 -7.40 13.33
CA ILE A 257 -3.45 -8.28 14.40
C ILE A 257 -2.58 -9.43 13.87
N PRO A 258 -3.00 -10.23 12.89
CA PRO A 258 -2.17 -11.31 12.34
C PRO A 258 -0.83 -10.83 11.81
N PHE A 259 -0.80 -9.68 11.14
CA PHE A 259 0.44 -9.12 10.60
C PHE A 259 1.38 -8.62 11.69
N ILE A 260 0.85 -8.05 12.79
CA ILE A 260 1.64 -7.69 13.96
C ILE A 260 2.26 -8.96 14.59
N ILE A 261 1.48 -10.03 14.75
CA ILE A 261 1.97 -11.31 15.31
C ILE A 261 3.07 -11.90 14.44
N VAL A 262 2.88 -11.95 13.12
CA VAL A 262 3.90 -12.41 12.17
C VAL A 262 5.13 -11.51 12.23
N GLY A 263 4.94 -10.21 12.31
CA GLY A 263 6.03 -9.24 12.44
C GLY A 263 6.85 -9.45 13.72
N LEU A 264 6.20 -9.64 14.86
CA LEU A 264 6.84 -9.97 16.14
C LEU A 264 7.61 -11.30 16.06
N TYR A 265 7.04 -12.33 15.43
CA TYR A 265 7.74 -13.59 15.22
C TYR A 265 9.07 -13.37 14.48
N PHE A 266 9.08 -12.65 13.34
CA PHE A 266 10.31 -12.37 12.59
C PHE A 266 11.28 -11.46 13.34
N LEU A 267 10.78 -10.53 14.13
CA LEU A 267 11.58 -9.60 14.91
C LEU A 267 12.28 -10.29 16.08
N LEU A 268 11.58 -11.17 16.79
CA LEU A 268 12.01 -11.77 18.05
C LEU A 268 12.65 -13.15 17.90
N ARG A 269 12.46 -13.85 16.78
CA ARG A 269 12.97 -15.21 16.62
C ARG A 269 14.49 -15.28 16.84
N HIS A 270 14.90 -16.14 17.77
CA HIS A 270 16.28 -16.25 18.26
C HIS A 270 17.18 -17.18 17.43
N LYS A 271 16.58 -18.24 16.83
CA LYS A 271 17.32 -19.31 16.15
C LYS A 271 17.32 -19.08 14.64
N TRP A 272 18.46 -18.70 14.11
CA TRP A 272 18.76 -18.84 12.69
C TRP A 272 20.18 -19.40 12.55
N ALA A 273 20.34 -20.45 11.73
CA ALA A 273 21.66 -20.96 11.38
C ALA A 273 22.52 -19.83 10.75
N PRO A 274 23.83 -19.83 10.99
CA PRO A 274 24.73 -18.81 10.48
C PRO A 274 24.92 -18.98 8.97
N GLY A 275 24.02 -18.38 8.20
CA GLY A 275 24.16 -18.23 6.76
C GLY A 275 24.36 -16.77 6.44
N LYS A 276 25.46 -16.43 5.81
CA LYS A 276 25.91 -15.13 5.30
C LYS A 276 25.32 -13.89 6.03
N ARG A 277 26.14 -13.23 6.82
CA ARG A 277 25.88 -11.91 7.42
C ARG A 277 25.69 -10.91 6.28
N PHE A 278 24.55 -10.26 6.25
CA PHE A 278 24.27 -9.13 5.35
C PHE A 278 24.63 -7.82 6.01
#